data_6f0d44a11f40615a7b95a33664deb821
#
_entry.id   6f0d44a11f40615a7b95a33664deb821
#
_cell.length_a   1.000
_cell.length_b   1.000
_cell.length_c   1.000
_cell.angle_alpha   90.00
_cell.angle_beta   90.00
_cell.angle_gamma   90.00
#
_symmetry.space_group_name_H-M   'P 1'
#
loop_
_entity.id
_entity.type
_entity.pdbx_description
1 polymer ?
#
loop_
_entity_poly.entity_id
_entity_poly.type
_entity_poly.pdbx_seq_one_letter_code
_entity_poly.pdbx_strand_id
1 'polypeptide(L)'
;MLSDQTILCVKNIIPIYGFFRFYEIARKLAVIVLYVTILIMCAVAFIGKVHASNVCKVEVARIVSIQGTIEVRRVQQRQQIWQSVTLDTVLCLGDMIRSRTHSRATLRLANESFLNLNQKSSMTFLPANEEKKSFLMQLLEGVIHIITRTPKPFDVTTPFVNASVHGTEFLVEATEENSRVVVYEGKVAVTNDYGSVVLNDREAATASQYQAPQKTIPIHPTDAVQWALYYPTLATYWPREDTDAPGTIASIQQASDALIVGQADEAKSVIARVLRREPGNSDAHSLLAIIAVTQNDKEAAYDFARQAVTFNPQSAVAYIALSYTQQARFEIEEALTSIRKSLKIDAHNALVWARLAELQMSSGELEQALVSAQQAVQFNPNLAKTQTVLGFAHLLQIDTQMAKHTFNQSIALDSADPMPRLGLGLALIREGQLKAGRVQLEIAASLDPANSLIRSYLGKAYFEERRYPHASTQFDLAKERDPKDPTPWLYDAIQKQTQNRPIEALQDIQKSIALNDNRAVYRSKFLLDRDEAARGSSLARIFETLGFERRAVMETAKS
;
A
#
# COMPACT_ATOMS: atom_id res chain seq x y z
N MET A 1 -9.63 106.57 -15.54
CA MET A 1 -10.06 105.27 -16.03
C MET A 1 -8.94 104.33 -15.79
N LEU A 2 -8.93 103.65 -14.69
CA LEU A 2 -8.19 102.41 -14.37
C LEU A 2 -8.47 102.17 -12.87
N SER A 3 -9.44 101.35 -12.61
CA SER A 3 -9.85 100.82 -11.30
C SER A 3 -9.99 99.37 -11.36
N ASP A 4 -9.77 98.77 -10.24
CA ASP A 4 -10.25 97.43 -9.84
C ASP A 4 -9.73 96.17 -10.59
N GLN A 5 -8.57 95.69 -10.18
CA GLN A 5 -8.27 94.22 -10.25
C GLN A 5 -7.16 93.78 -9.30
N THR A 6 -7.14 94.17 -8.02
CA THR A 6 -6.08 93.73 -7.09
C THR A 6 -6.56 93.22 -5.73
N ILE A 7 -7.83 92.79 -5.58
CA ILE A 7 -8.35 92.28 -4.31
C ILE A 7 -8.98 90.90 -4.37
N LEU A 8 -8.69 90.07 -5.40
CA LEU A 8 -9.32 88.72 -5.50
C LEU A 8 -8.33 87.56 -5.39
N CYS A 9 -7.07 87.79 -5.00
CA CYS A 9 -6.05 86.71 -4.99
C CYS A 9 -5.62 86.20 -3.58
N VAL A 10 -6.19 86.69 -2.49
CA VAL A 10 -5.76 86.26 -1.13
C VAL A 10 -6.78 85.43 -0.36
N LYS A 11 -7.99 85.19 -0.90
CA LYS A 11 -9.02 84.41 -0.20
C LYS A 11 -9.08 82.91 -0.50
N ASN A 12 -8.27 82.39 -1.47
CA ASN A 12 -8.32 80.97 -1.91
C ASN A 12 -7.09 80.13 -1.50
N ILE A 13 -6.14 80.65 -0.70
CA ILE A 13 -4.92 79.88 -0.33
C ILE A 13 -5.05 79.19 1.03
N ILE A 14 -5.99 79.55 1.87
CA ILE A 14 -6.14 78.96 3.22
C ILE A 14 -6.81 77.57 3.24
N PRO A 15 -7.73 77.14 2.35
CA PRO A 15 -8.27 75.79 2.40
C PRO A 15 -7.33 74.70 1.88
N ILE A 16 -6.31 75.03 1.03
CA ILE A 16 -5.43 74.05 0.42
C ILE A 16 -4.42 73.47 1.44
N TYR A 17 -3.94 74.28 2.38
CA TYR A 17 -3.02 73.82 3.44
C TYR A 17 -3.68 72.88 4.47
N GLY A 18 -4.96 73.01 4.73
CA GLY A 18 -5.73 72.11 5.58
C GLY A 18 -5.95 70.75 4.95
N PHE A 19 -6.18 70.71 3.63
CA PHE A 19 -6.43 69.47 2.90
C PHE A 19 -5.16 68.61 2.75
N PHE A 20 -3.99 69.22 2.57
CA PHE A 20 -2.71 68.51 2.50
C PHE A 20 -2.32 67.90 3.86
N ARG A 21 -2.56 68.59 4.94
CA ARG A 21 -2.30 68.06 6.30
C ARG A 21 -3.24 66.92 6.66
N PHE A 22 -4.49 66.99 6.24
CA PHE A 22 -5.47 65.96 6.46
C PHE A 22 -5.15 64.68 5.65
N TYR A 23 -4.67 64.84 4.40
CA TYR A 23 -4.24 63.75 3.52
C TYR A 23 -2.97 63.05 4.06
N GLU A 24 -2.01 63.81 4.60
CA GLU A 24 -0.81 63.20 5.21
C GLU A 24 -1.14 62.45 6.50
N ILE A 25 -2.04 62.92 7.32
CA ILE A 25 -2.49 62.25 8.54
C ILE A 25 -3.29 60.98 8.17
N ALA A 26 -4.17 61.04 7.18
CA ALA A 26 -4.94 59.88 6.70
C ALA A 26 -4.02 58.80 6.11
N ARG A 27 -2.99 59.20 5.36
CA ARG A 27 -1.98 58.30 4.78
C ARG A 27 -1.13 57.64 5.87
N LYS A 28 -0.72 58.35 6.91
CA LYS A 28 0.02 57.79 8.05
C LYS A 28 -0.86 56.84 8.88
N LEU A 29 -2.13 57.15 9.08
CA LEU A 29 -3.10 56.28 9.72
C LEU A 29 -3.34 54.98 8.91
N ALA A 30 -3.49 55.09 7.59
CA ALA A 30 -3.66 53.94 6.71
C ALA A 30 -2.43 52.99 6.72
N VAL A 31 -1.21 53.54 6.76
CA VAL A 31 0.03 52.76 6.89
C VAL A 31 0.11 52.10 8.28
N ILE A 32 -0.27 52.77 9.36
CA ILE A 32 -0.30 52.18 10.72
C ILE A 32 -1.33 51.04 10.77
N VAL A 33 -2.53 51.22 10.21
CA VAL A 33 -3.57 50.20 10.18
C VAL A 33 -3.09 49.00 9.36
N LEU A 34 -2.41 49.22 8.22
CA LEU A 34 -1.83 48.15 7.41
C LEU A 34 -0.73 47.40 8.17
N TYR A 35 0.14 48.09 8.89
CA TYR A 35 1.16 47.43 9.73
C TYR A 35 0.56 46.65 10.90
N VAL A 36 -0.48 47.16 11.55
CA VAL A 36 -1.19 46.48 12.64
C VAL A 36 -1.93 45.23 12.09
N THR A 37 -2.56 45.33 10.94
CA THR A 37 -3.22 44.14 10.30
C THR A 37 -2.22 43.09 9.89
N ILE A 38 -1.06 43.44 9.32
CA ILE A 38 0.03 42.52 8.98
C ILE A 38 0.59 41.88 10.27
N LEU A 39 0.80 42.62 11.34
CA LEU A 39 1.24 42.11 12.65
C LEU A 39 0.23 41.13 13.25
N ILE A 40 -1.06 41.44 13.17
CA ILE A 40 -2.14 40.56 13.63
C ILE A 40 -2.21 39.30 12.76
N MET A 41 -2.09 39.39 11.43
CA MET A 41 -2.03 38.24 10.55
C MET A 41 -0.78 37.36 10.80
N CYS A 42 0.38 37.96 11.03
CA CYS A 42 1.59 37.23 11.44
C CYS A 42 1.42 36.57 12.81
N ALA A 43 0.82 37.25 13.79
CA ALA A 43 0.54 36.68 15.12
C ALA A 43 -0.45 35.50 15.03
N VAL A 44 -1.52 35.62 14.24
CA VAL A 44 -2.48 34.54 14.00
C VAL A 44 -1.84 33.38 13.25
N ALA A 45 -0.94 33.62 12.29
CA ALA A 45 -0.18 32.61 11.60
C ALA A 45 0.84 31.89 12.53
N PHE A 46 1.35 32.57 13.55
CA PHE A 46 2.22 31.96 14.58
C PHE A 46 1.42 31.17 15.63
N ILE A 47 0.21 31.59 15.97
CA ILE A 47 -0.66 30.86 16.93
C ILE A 47 -1.19 29.56 16.29
N GLY A 48 -1.38 29.51 14.96
CA GLY A 48 -1.81 28.31 14.25
C GLY A 48 -0.77 27.17 14.21
N LYS A 49 0.46 27.35 14.68
CA LYS A 49 1.53 26.35 14.72
C LYS A 49 1.90 25.82 16.11
N VAL A 50 1.21 26.24 17.15
CA VAL A 50 1.33 25.60 18.46
C VAL A 50 0.26 24.50 18.57
N HIS A 51 0.27 23.52 17.66
CA HIS A 51 -0.05 22.17 18.09
C HIS A 51 1.14 21.76 18.97
N ALA A 52 0.96 21.87 20.28
CA ALA A 52 1.81 21.18 21.22
C ALA A 52 1.73 19.69 20.84
N SER A 53 2.68 19.22 20.05
CA SER A 53 2.97 17.81 19.97
C SER A 53 3.33 17.43 21.40
N ASN A 54 2.41 16.77 22.10
CA ASN A 54 2.76 15.97 23.26
C ASN A 54 3.70 14.89 22.73
N VAL A 55 4.98 15.26 22.62
CA VAL A 55 6.05 14.37 22.15
C VAL A 55 6.10 13.25 23.16
N CYS A 56 5.79 12.04 22.71
CA CYS A 56 6.03 10.85 23.50
C CYS A 56 7.43 10.89 24.10
N LYS A 57 7.58 10.55 25.36
CA LYS A 57 8.91 10.26 25.92
C LYS A 57 9.62 9.13 25.15
N VAL A 58 8.86 8.14 24.68
CA VAL A 58 9.33 7.00 23.88
C VAL A 58 8.30 6.68 22.82
N GLU A 59 8.66 6.85 21.54
CA GLU A 59 7.87 6.39 20.39
C GLU A 59 7.97 4.85 20.31
N VAL A 60 6.84 4.15 20.30
CA VAL A 60 6.78 2.69 20.20
C VAL A 60 6.28 2.22 18.84
N ALA A 61 5.42 3.01 18.20
CA ALA A 61 4.90 2.72 16.87
C ALA A 61 4.47 4.00 16.15
N ARG A 62 4.34 3.88 14.82
CA ARG A 62 3.78 4.92 13.95
C ARG A 62 2.78 4.28 13.02
N ILE A 63 1.65 4.93 12.82
CA ILE A 63 0.61 4.48 11.90
C ILE A 63 1.06 4.81 10.47
N VAL A 64 1.17 3.79 9.62
CA VAL A 64 1.61 3.93 8.21
C VAL A 64 0.49 3.67 7.20
N SER A 65 -0.63 3.09 7.66
CA SER A 65 -1.85 2.92 6.86
C SER A 65 -3.08 2.90 7.75
N ILE A 66 -4.17 3.46 7.25
CA ILE A 66 -5.49 3.46 7.89
C ILE A 66 -6.56 3.23 6.83
N GLN A 67 -7.49 2.32 7.14
CA GLN A 67 -8.79 2.22 6.49
C GLN A 67 -9.88 2.20 7.54
N GLY A 68 -10.94 2.97 7.33
CA GLY A 68 -12.02 3.11 8.30
C GLY A 68 -11.63 3.94 9.53
N THR A 69 -12.15 3.56 10.70
CA THR A 69 -11.99 4.31 11.95
C THR A 69 -11.05 3.60 12.91
N ILE A 70 -9.92 4.23 13.18
CA ILE A 70 -8.92 3.81 14.17
C ILE A 70 -8.91 4.83 15.29
N GLU A 71 -8.91 4.35 16.51
CA GLU A 71 -8.96 5.20 17.70
C GLU A 71 -7.82 4.84 18.66
N VAL A 72 -7.30 5.86 19.33
CA VAL A 72 -6.26 5.72 20.36
C VAL A 72 -6.73 6.33 21.66
N ARG A 73 -6.43 5.65 22.76
CA ARG A 73 -6.60 6.14 24.13
C ARG A 73 -5.22 6.37 24.72
N ARG A 74 -4.89 7.62 25.00
CA ARG A 74 -3.60 8.05 25.51
C ARG A 74 -3.53 7.90 27.03
N VAL A 75 -2.47 7.27 27.53
CA VAL A 75 -2.24 7.13 29.00
C VAL A 75 -1.95 8.50 29.65
N GLN A 76 -1.29 9.39 28.92
CA GLN A 76 -0.86 10.70 29.46
C GLN A 76 -2.00 11.74 29.58
N GLN A 77 -3.17 11.46 29.05
CA GLN A 77 -4.32 12.37 29.13
C GLN A 77 -5.14 12.09 30.40
N ARG A 78 -5.44 13.15 31.18
CA ARG A 78 -6.27 13.07 32.40
C ARG A 78 -7.66 12.47 32.13
N GLN A 79 -8.21 12.67 30.93
CA GLN A 79 -9.43 12.03 30.46
C GLN A 79 -9.05 10.93 29.48
N GLN A 80 -9.25 9.69 29.84
CA GLN A 80 -9.01 8.50 29.01
C GLN A 80 -10.08 8.37 27.90
N ILE A 81 -10.16 9.34 27.01
CA ILE A 81 -11.13 9.37 25.91
C ILE A 81 -10.49 8.75 24.66
N TRP A 82 -11.26 7.95 23.93
CA TRP A 82 -10.90 7.47 22.61
C TRP A 82 -10.92 8.60 21.60
N GLN A 83 -9.83 8.77 20.85
CA GLN A 83 -9.66 9.80 19.84
C GLN A 83 -9.34 9.13 18.51
N SER A 84 -10.05 9.53 17.45
CA SER A 84 -9.72 9.10 16.09
C SER A 84 -8.33 9.61 15.70
N VAL A 85 -7.58 8.79 14.99
CA VAL A 85 -6.21 9.08 14.58
C VAL A 85 -6.08 9.13 13.06
N THR A 86 -5.02 9.76 12.60
CA THR A 86 -4.69 9.92 11.19
C THR A 86 -3.38 9.23 10.84
N LEU A 87 -3.08 9.16 9.56
CA LEU A 87 -1.79 8.71 9.06
C LEU A 87 -0.64 9.44 9.77
N ASP A 88 0.49 8.77 9.95
CA ASP A 88 1.69 9.25 10.65
C ASP A 88 1.51 9.55 12.16
N THR A 89 0.35 9.24 12.75
CA THR A 89 0.17 9.35 14.19
C THR A 89 1.18 8.47 14.92
N VAL A 90 1.91 9.08 15.86
CA VAL A 90 2.86 8.41 16.74
C VAL A 90 2.13 7.84 17.94
N LEU A 91 2.45 6.59 18.30
CA LEU A 91 1.96 5.90 19.49
C LEU A 91 3.06 5.79 20.53
N CYS A 92 2.68 5.99 21.78
CA CYS A 92 3.55 6.00 22.93
C CYS A 92 3.39 4.73 23.77
N LEU A 93 4.37 4.48 24.60
CA LEU A 93 4.28 3.43 25.61
C LEU A 93 3.07 3.64 26.53
N GLY A 94 2.26 2.59 26.69
CA GLY A 94 1.02 2.59 27.45
C GLY A 94 -0.22 3.01 26.65
N ASP A 95 -0.06 3.56 25.44
CA ASP A 95 -1.21 3.87 24.61
C ASP A 95 -1.96 2.60 24.22
N MET A 96 -3.28 2.70 24.19
CA MET A 96 -4.16 1.65 23.69
C MET A 96 -4.72 2.07 22.34
N ILE A 97 -4.66 1.19 21.34
CA ILE A 97 -5.23 1.37 20.01
C ILE A 97 -6.36 0.38 19.77
N ARG A 98 -7.40 0.82 19.05
CA ARG A 98 -8.45 -0.08 18.57
C ARG A 98 -8.91 0.28 17.18
N SER A 99 -9.33 -0.76 16.45
CA SER A 99 -10.02 -0.67 15.17
C SER A 99 -11.52 -0.90 15.36
N ARG A 100 -12.34 -0.13 14.65
CA ARG A 100 -13.79 -0.33 14.61
C ARG A 100 -14.17 -1.40 13.59
N THR A 101 -15.47 -1.64 13.43
CA THR A 101 -16.03 -2.46 12.34
C THR A 101 -15.60 -1.88 10.98
N HIS A 102 -15.31 -2.71 10.00
CA HIS A 102 -14.83 -2.33 8.67
C HIS A 102 -13.59 -1.40 8.70
N SER A 103 -12.70 -1.65 9.67
CA SER A 103 -11.52 -0.81 9.85
C SER A 103 -10.27 -1.65 10.03
N ARG A 104 -9.16 -1.21 9.45
CA ARG A 104 -7.84 -1.84 9.64
C ARG A 104 -6.73 -0.79 9.63
N ALA A 105 -5.62 -1.08 10.27
CA ALA A 105 -4.44 -0.23 10.29
C ALA A 105 -3.17 -1.04 10.16
N THR A 106 -2.14 -0.43 9.58
CA THR A 106 -0.78 -0.95 9.62
C THR A 106 0.08 0.00 10.45
N LEU A 107 0.83 -0.56 11.39
CA LEU A 107 1.76 0.15 12.25
C LEU A 107 3.19 -0.28 11.94
N ARG A 108 4.10 0.68 11.87
CA ARG A 108 5.53 0.44 11.90
C ARG A 108 6.00 0.60 13.34
N LEU A 109 6.58 -0.45 13.91
CA LEU A 109 7.06 -0.47 15.29
C LEU A 109 8.49 0.10 15.38
N ALA A 110 8.88 0.58 16.57
CA ALA A 110 10.21 1.15 16.82
C ALA A 110 11.36 0.15 16.61
N ASN A 111 11.09 -1.16 16.67
CA ASN A 111 12.02 -2.24 16.36
C ASN A 111 12.11 -2.59 14.87
N GLU A 112 11.54 -1.77 13.97
CA GLU A 112 11.45 -1.96 12.53
C GLU A 112 10.49 -3.09 12.07
N SER A 113 9.72 -3.68 12.98
CA SER A 113 8.67 -4.64 12.65
C SER A 113 7.40 -3.93 12.16
N PHE A 114 6.55 -4.67 11.45
CA PHE A 114 5.22 -4.21 11.04
C PHE A 114 4.13 -5.01 11.72
N LEU A 115 3.05 -4.33 12.07
CA LEU A 115 1.86 -4.92 12.67
C LEU A 115 0.64 -4.46 11.89
N ASN A 116 -0.08 -5.42 11.34
CA ASN A 116 -1.40 -5.21 10.76
C ASN A 116 -2.46 -5.50 11.83
N LEU A 117 -3.31 -4.53 12.09
CA LEU A 117 -4.43 -4.59 13.01
C LEU A 117 -5.71 -4.80 12.21
N ASN A 118 -6.39 -5.93 12.41
CA ASN A 118 -7.67 -6.22 11.75
C ASN A 118 -8.81 -5.45 12.41
N GLN A 119 -10.01 -5.52 11.84
CA GLN A 119 -11.21 -4.92 12.45
C GLN A 119 -11.51 -5.48 13.85
N LYS A 120 -12.23 -4.70 14.67
CA LYS A 120 -12.66 -5.09 16.03
C LYS A 120 -11.51 -5.62 16.88
N SER A 121 -10.32 -5.06 16.70
CA SER A 121 -9.14 -5.45 17.46
C SER A 121 -8.73 -4.33 18.41
N SER A 122 -8.26 -4.72 19.60
CA SER A 122 -7.86 -3.79 20.65
C SER A 122 -6.57 -4.28 21.32
N MET A 123 -5.55 -3.40 21.36
CA MET A 123 -4.25 -3.75 21.91
C MET A 123 -3.59 -2.58 22.65
N THR A 124 -2.65 -2.92 23.56
CA THR A 124 -1.88 -1.96 24.35
C THR A 124 -0.38 -2.21 24.19
N PHE A 125 0.40 -1.13 24.11
CA PHE A 125 1.86 -1.20 24.16
C PHE A 125 2.33 -1.16 25.62
N LEU A 126 2.91 -2.23 26.11
CA LEU A 126 3.35 -2.35 27.50
C LEU A 126 4.84 -2.02 27.65
N PRO A 127 5.29 -1.60 28.85
CA PRO A 127 6.71 -1.47 29.13
C PRO A 127 7.45 -2.77 28.86
N ALA A 128 8.61 -2.66 28.22
CA ALA A 128 9.48 -3.83 28.03
C ALA A 128 9.84 -4.45 29.37
N ASN A 129 9.93 -5.77 29.42
CA ASN A 129 10.51 -6.44 30.58
C ASN A 129 12.01 -6.08 30.62
N GLU A 130 12.47 -5.40 31.69
CA GLU A 130 13.84 -4.93 31.82
C GLU A 130 14.86 -6.07 31.73
N GLU A 131 14.51 -7.28 32.18
CA GLU A 131 15.35 -8.46 32.12
C GLU A 131 15.55 -9.01 30.69
N LYS A 132 14.49 -8.95 29.84
CA LYS A 132 14.50 -9.56 28.50
C LYS A 132 14.78 -8.54 27.37
N LYS A 133 14.72 -7.23 27.65
CA LYS A 133 14.80 -6.18 26.61
C LYS A 133 13.88 -6.42 25.41
N SER A 134 12.73 -7.10 25.65
CA SER A 134 11.79 -7.46 24.61
C SER A 134 10.73 -6.39 24.44
N PHE A 135 10.26 -6.20 23.21
CA PHE A 135 9.12 -5.34 22.92
C PHE A 135 7.84 -6.07 23.31
N LEU A 136 7.08 -5.52 24.25
CA LEU A 136 5.91 -6.18 24.80
C LEU A 136 4.60 -5.52 24.36
N MET A 137 3.68 -6.31 23.83
CA MET A 137 2.32 -5.88 23.48
C MET A 137 1.29 -6.82 24.11
N GLN A 138 0.13 -6.27 24.44
CA GLN A 138 -1.02 -7.01 24.89
C GLN A 138 -2.16 -6.89 23.89
N LEU A 139 -2.54 -7.98 23.24
CA LEU A 139 -3.75 -8.08 22.44
C LEU A 139 -4.89 -8.49 23.36
N LEU A 140 -5.88 -7.63 23.52
CA LEU A 140 -7.04 -7.87 24.37
C LEU A 140 -8.12 -8.67 23.63
N GLU A 141 -8.39 -8.27 22.39
CA GLU A 141 -9.36 -8.90 21.49
C GLU A 141 -9.01 -8.64 20.04
N GLY A 142 -9.45 -9.51 19.13
CA GLY A 142 -9.33 -9.36 17.70
C GLY A 142 -8.12 -10.09 17.11
N VAL A 143 -7.61 -9.60 15.98
CA VAL A 143 -6.57 -10.26 15.18
C VAL A 143 -5.48 -9.27 14.82
N ILE A 144 -4.23 -9.67 15.06
CA ILE A 144 -3.05 -8.96 14.58
C ILE A 144 -2.16 -9.89 13.75
N HIS A 145 -1.59 -9.35 12.68
CA HIS A 145 -0.58 -10.03 11.87
C HIS A 145 0.74 -9.25 11.99
N ILE A 146 1.81 -9.94 12.32
CA ILE A 146 3.10 -9.33 12.64
C ILE A 146 4.16 -9.87 11.70
N ILE A 147 4.93 -8.93 11.14
CA ILE A 147 6.08 -9.20 10.28
C ILE A 147 7.31 -8.59 10.93
N THR A 148 8.17 -9.43 11.51
CA THR A 148 9.41 -8.98 12.14
C THR A 148 10.62 -9.38 11.30
N ARG A 149 11.54 -8.44 11.07
CA ARG A 149 12.75 -8.60 10.25
C ARG A 149 14.03 -8.39 11.04
N THR A 150 13.90 -8.14 12.34
CA THR A 150 15.03 -7.96 13.23
C THR A 150 15.09 -9.08 14.25
N PRO A 151 16.28 -9.58 14.64
CA PRO A 151 16.41 -10.64 15.65
C PRO A 151 16.15 -10.13 17.08
N LYS A 152 15.40 -9.05 17.27
CA LYS A 152 15.07 -8.52 18.58
C LYS A 152 13.89 -9.29 19.16
N PRO A 153 13.96 -9.71 20.44
CA PRO A 153 12.87 -10.40 21.10
C PRO A 153 11.57 -9.58 21.07
N PHE A 154 10.50 -10.25 20.79
CA PHE A 154 9.18 -9.66 20.65
C PHE A 154 8.18 -10.56 21.38
N ASP A 155 7.40 -9.99 22.29
CA ASP A 155 6.42 -10.74 23.07
C ASP A 155 5.02 -10.16 22.84
N VAL A 156 4.07 -11.02 22.54
CA VAL A 156 2.63 -10.72 22.47
C VAL A 156 1.92 -11.50 23.55
N THR A 157 1.29 -10.80 24.48
CA THR A 157 0.44 -11.39 25.51
C THR A 157 -1.03 -11.28 25.08
N THR A 158 -1.76 -12.37 25.26
CA THR A 158 -3.22 -12.45 25.07
C THR A 158 -3.87 -12.90 26.38
N PRO A 159 -5.21 -12.98 26.48
CA PRO A 159 -5.85 -13.52 27.66
C PRO A 159 -5.45 -14.96 28.01
N PHE A 160 -5.05 -15.79 27.03
CA PHE A 160 -4.82 -17.22 27.24
C PHE A 160 -3.41 -17.69 26.91
N VAL A 161 -2.58 -16.92 26.20
CA VAL A 161 -1.19 -17.29 25.86
C VAL A 161 -0.27 -16.10 25.79
N ASN A 162 1.02 -16.38 25.96
CA ASN A 162 2.13 -15.51 25.62
C ASN A 162 2.86 -16.08 24.41
N ALA A 163 3.03 -15.31 23.35
CA ALA A 163 3.77 -15.66 22.14
C ALA A 163 5.10 -14.90 22.13
N SER A 164 6.22 -15.62 22.25
CA SER A 164 7.58 -15.06 22.21
C SER A 164 8.25 -15.42 20.89
N VAL A 165 8.85 -14.44 20.23
CA VAL A 165 9.20 -14.50 18.82
C VAL A 165 10.61 -14.00 18.54
N HIS A 166 11.29 -14.64 17.58
CA HIS A 166 12.59 -14.23 17.06
C HIS A 166 12.59 -14.28 15.51
N GLY A 167 12.39 -13.13 14.84
CA GLY A 167 12.56 -13.01 13.39
C GLY A 167 11.53 -13.81 12.57
N THR A 168 10.22 -13.52 12.72
CA THR A 168 9.12 -14.34 12.20
C THR A 168 8.03 -13.53 11.52
N GLU A 169 7.22 -14.21 10.70
CA GLU A 169 5.90 -13.74 10.24
C GLU A 169 4.83 -14.64 10.90
N PHE A 170 3.92 -14.03 11.67
CA PHE A 170 2.92 -14.77 12.42
C PHE A 170 1.65 -13.95 12.70
N LEU A 171 0.57 -14.65 12.98
CA LEU A 171 -0.72 -14.08 13.35
C LEU A 171 -1.05 -14.46 14.79
N VAL A 172 -1.66 -13.53 15.51
CA VAL A 172 -2.24 -13.78 16.85
C VAL A 172 -3.70 -13.33 16.80
N GLU A 173 -4.56 -14.23 17.24
CA GLU A 173 -5.99 -14.00 17.41
C GLU A 173 -6.34 -14.17 18.89
N ALA A 174 -7.14 -13.27 19.43
CA ALA A 174 -7.69 -13.32 20.77
C ALA A 174 -9.20 -13.13 20.71
N THR A 175 -9.93 -14.08 21.25
CA THR A 175 -11.37 -14.03 21.44
C THR A 175 -11.72 -14.13 22.93
N GLU A 176 -12.99 -14.04 23.30
CA GLU A 176 -13.44 -14.27 24.68
C GLU A 176 -13.22 -15.72 25.15
N GLU A 177 -13.15 -16.68 24.22
CA GLU A 177 -13.10 -18.11 24.52
C GLU A 177 -11.69 -18.71 24.40
N ASN A 178 -10.89 -18.20 23.47
CA ASN A 178 -9.57 -18.76 23.16
C ASN A 178 -8.60 -17.75 22.58
N SER A 179 -7.33 -18.11 22.54
CA SER A 179 -6.30 -17.44 21.77
C SER A 179 -5.63 -18.42 20.82
N ARG A 180 -5.37 -17.97 19.58
CA ARG A 180 -4.76 -18.75 18.51
C ARG A 180 -3.51 -18.04 18.00
N VAL A 181 -2.45 -18.81 17.78
CA VAL A 181 -1.21 -18.33 17.15
C VAL A 181 -0.95 -19.16 15.91
N VAL A 182 -0.68 -18.52 14.76
CA VAL A 182 -0.33 -19.17 13.49
C VAL A 182 1.01 -18.64 13.01
N VAL A 183 1.95 -19.52 12.71
CA VAL A 183 3.29 -19.15 12.21
C VAL A 183 3.35 -19.38 10.71
N TYR A 184 3.76 -18.36 9.97
CA TYR A 184 4.00 -18.43 8.52
C TYR A 184 5.47 -18.68 8.22
N GLU A 185 6.34 -18.03 8.99
CA GLU A 185 7.81 -18.11 8.82
C GLU A 185 8.47 -17.99 10.19
N GLY A 186 9.46 -18.85 10.47
CA GLY A 186 10.31 -18.81 11.64
C GLY A 186 9.79 -19.66 12.80
N LYS A 187 10.05 -19.25 14.04
CA LYS A 187 9.71 -20.00 15.25
C LYS A 187 9.05 -19.10 16.29
N VAL A 188 7.97 -19.58 16.88
CA VAL A 188 7.25 -18.91 17.96
C VAL A 188 7.10 -19.85 19.14
N ALA A 189 7.52 -19.43 20.33
CA ALA A 189 7.21 -20.13 21.58
C ALA A 189 5.88 -19.60 22.12
N VAL A 190 4.91 -20.50 22.28
CA VAL A 190 3.58 -20.20 22.83
C VAL A 190 3.48 -20.83 24.21
N THR A 191 3.27 -20.01 25.23
CA THR A 191 3.32 -20.43 26.65
C THR A 191 2.13 -19.89 27.43
N ASN A 192 1.71 -20.64 28.46
CA ASN A 192 0.83 -20.17 29.54
C ASN A 192 1.16 -20.94 30.83
N ASP A 193 0.39 -20.71 31.88
CA ASP A 193 0.60 -21.36 33.19
C ASP A 193 0.40 -22.90 33.16
N TYR A 194 -0.22 -23.44 32.12
CA TYR A 194 -0.56 -24.85 31.98
C TYR A 194 0.41 -25.62 31.07
N GLY A 195 1.26 -24.93 30.30
CA GLY A 195 2.23 -25.57 29.43
C GLY A 195 2.85 -24.66 28.37
N SER A 196 3.67 -25.27 27.53
CA SER A 196 4.36 -24.57 26.45
C SER A 196 4.45 -25.42 25.18
N VAL A 197 4.45 -24.77 24.03
CA VAL A 197 4.67 -25.39 22.72
C VAL A 197 5.50 -24.48 21.84
N VAL A 198 6.41 -25.05 21.06
CA VAL A 198 7.16 -24.33 20.04
C VAL A 198 6.54 -24.62 18.69
N LEU A 199 6.16 -23.57 17.99
CA LEU A 199 5.63 -23.61 16.63
C LEU A 199 6.75 -23.31 15.64
N ASN A 200 6.84 -24.08 14.58
CA ASN A 200 7.66 -23.84 13.42
C ASN A 200 6.80 -23.31 12.26
N ASP A 201 7.44 -23.12 11.10
CA ASP A 201 6.76 -22.70 9.88
C ASP A 201 5.51 -23.53 9.60
N ARG A 202 4.39 -22.85 9.32
CA ARG A 202 3.09 -23.46 8.96
C ARG A 202 2.44 -24.28 10.09
N GLU A 203 2.86 -24.06 11.32
CA GLU A 203 2.19 -24.62 12.51
C GLU A 203 1.32 -23.57 13.20
N ALA A 204 0.32 -24.03 13.93
CA ALA A 204 -0.52 -23.19 14.77
C ALA A 204 -0.69 -23.82 16.16
N ALA A 205 -1.07 -22.99 17.13
CA ALA A 205 -1.54 -23.47 18.44
C ALA A 205 -2.77 -22.69 18.88
N THR A 206 -3.64 -23.35 19.60
CA THR A 206 -4.81 -22.74 20.23
C THR A 206 -4.80 -23.11 21.73
N ALA A 207 -5.15 -22.14 22.56
CA ALA A 207 -5.36 -22.35 23.99
C ALA A 207 -6.64 -21.67 24.45
N SER A 208 -7.38 -22.33 25.31
CA SER A 208 -8.55 -21.80 26.00
C SER A 208 -8.25 -21.67 27.50
N GLN A 209 -9.19 -21.16 28.27
CA GLN A 209 -9.06 -20.97 29.69
C GLN A 209 -8.71 -22.30 30.40
N TYR A 210 -7.71 -22.29 31.27
CA TYR A 210 -7.22 -23.44 32.04
C TYR A 210 -6.66 -24.61 31.20
N GLN A 211 -6.26 -24.36 29.93
CA GLN A 211 -5.71 -25.38 29.06
C GLN A 211 -4.31 -25.02 28.58
N ALA A 212 -3.43 -26.01 28.46
CA ALA A 212 -2.14 -25.82 27.80
C ALA A 212 -2.33 -25.55 26.31
N PRO A 213 -1.42 -24.78 25.67
CA PRO A 213 -1.45 -24.57 24.23
C PRO A 213 -1.35 -25.91 23.48
N GLN A 214 -2.28 -26.15 22.56
CA GLN A 214 -2.33 -27.38 21.76
C GLN A 214 -1.95 -27.05 20.30
N LYS A 215 -1.00 -27.81 19.73
CA LYS A 215 -0.63 -27.71 18.33
C LYS A 215 -1.78 -28.12 17.42
N THR A 216 -1.99 -27.33 16.40
CA THR A 216 -2.89 -27.64 15.29
C THR A 216 -2.14 -27.40 13.97
N ILE A 217 -2.49 -28.15 12.93
CA ILE A 217 -1.93 -27.93 11.58
C ILE A 217 -2.98 -27.15 10.81
N PRO A 218 -2.74 -25.90 10.45
CA PRO A 218 -3.67 -25.16 9.59
C PRO A 218 -3.66 -25.77 8.18
N ILE A 219 -4.83 -26.04 7.64
CA ILE A 219 -4.99 -26.66 6.30
C ILE A 219 -4.41 -25.73 5.22
N HIS A 220 -4.61 -24.43 5.36
CA HIS A 220 -4.06 -23.39 4.48
C HIS A 220 -3.62 -22.17 5.32
N PRO A 221 -2.35 -22.06 5.70
CA PRO A 221 -1.86 -20.91 6.48
C PRO A 221 -2.16 -19.56 5.82
N THR A 222 -2.13 -19.50 4.48
CA THR A 222 -2.42 -18.29 3.70
C THR A 222 -3.85 -17.76 3.86
N ASP A 223 -4.81 -18.61 4.21
CA ASP A 223 -6.21 -18.22 4.38
C ASP A 223 -6.41 -17.28 5.57
N ALA A 224 -5.59 -17.44 6.61
CA ALA A 224 -5.68 -16.62 7.81
C ALA A 224 -5.28 -15.15 7.59
N VAL A 225 -4.57 -14.82 6.52
CA VAL A 225 -4.16 -13.44 6.18
C VAL A 225 -4.86 -12.85 4.97
N GLN A 226 -5.88 -13.51 4.41
CA GLN A 226 -6.63 -12.97 3.26
C GLN A 226 -7.25 -11.60 3.54
N TRP A 227 -7.60 -11.30 4.79
CA TRP A 227 -8.07 -9.98 5.21
C TRP A 227 -7.01 -8.87 5.06
N ALA A 228 -5.72 -9.22 4.97
CA ALA A 228 -4.63 -8.26 4.76
C ALA A 228 -4.41 -7.95 3.28
N LEU A 229 -5.01 -8.70 2.34
CA LEU A 229 -4.86 -8.49 0.91
C LEU A 229 -5.51 -7.16 0.47
N TYR A 230 -4.92 -6.53 -0.52
CA TYR A 230 -5.49 -5.37 -1.18
C TYR A 230 -6.29 -5.81 -2.40
N TYR A 231 -7.57 -5.49 -2.42
CA TYR A 231 -8.46 -5.77 -3.54
C TYR A 231 -8.59 -4.54 -4.43
N PRO A 232 -8.26 -4.63 -5.74
CA PRO A 232 -8.38 -3.52 -6.67
C PRO A 232 -9.81 -2.97 -6.69
N THR A 233 -9.92 -1.67 -6.58
CA THR A 233 -11.19 -0.97 -6.47
C THR A 233 -11.90 -0.92 -7.84
N LEU A 234 -12.82 -1.84 -8.09
CA LEU A 234 -13.89 -1.60 -9.07
C LEU A 234 -15.01 -0.73 -8.44
N ALA A 235 -15.00 -0.61 -7.16
CA ALA A 235 -16.06 -0.18 -6.28
C ALA A 235 -16.28 1.34 -6.17
N THR A 236 -15.24 2.14 -6.37
CA THR A 236 -15.40 3.61 -6.35
C THR A 236 -16.12 4.15 -7.56
N TYR A 237 -16.49 3.27 -8.48
CA TYR A 237 -17.17 3.61 -9.71
C TYR A 237 -18.68 3.76 -9.56
N TRP A 238 -19.29 3.12 -8.56
CA TRP A 238 -20.71 3.29 -8.32
C TRP A 238 -20.99 4.59 -7.58
N PRO A 239 -21.84 5.48 -8.15
CA PRO A 239 -22.19 6.73 -7.48
C PRO A 239 -22.83 6.42 -6.12
N ARG A 240 -22.30 7.05 -5.07
CA ARG A 240 -22.81 6.95 -3.69
C ARG A 240 -24.11 7.74 -3.46
N GLU A 241 -24.70 8.31 -4.52
CA GLU A 241 -25.75 9.34 -4.38
C GLU A 241 -27.17 8.79 -4.12
N ASP A 242 -27.40 7.46 -4.25
CA ASP A 242 -28.73 6.91 -3.99
C ASP A 242 -28.73 5.97 -2.78
N THR A 243 -29.01 6.53 -1.61
CA THR A 243 -29.39 5.76 -0.41
C THR A 243 -30.72 5.01 -0.60
N ASP A 244 -31.50 5.34 -1.62
CA ASP A 244 -32.75 4.69 -2.05
C ASP A 244 -32.54 3.73 -3.23
N ALA A 245 -31.32 3.33 -3.53
CA ALA A 245 -31.01 2.39 -4.61
C ALA A 245 -31.76 1.06 -4.44
N PRO A 246 -32.27 0.42 -5.54
CA PRO A 246 -32.89 -0.90 -5.48
C PRO A 246 -32.00 -1.87 -4.70
N GLY A 247 -32.60 -2.75 -3.89
CA GLY A 247 -31.87 -3.61 -2.92
C GLY A 247 -30.68 -4.42 -3.47
N THR A 248 -30.63 -4.67 -4.79
CA THR A 248 -29.50 -5.31 -5.48
C THR A 248 -28.29 -4.39 -5.57
N ILE A 249 -28.46 -3.11 -5.96
CA ILE A 249 -27.38 -2.13 -6.08
C ILE A 249 -26.75 -1.88 -4.71
N ALA A 250 -27.57 -1.67 -3.67
CA ALA A 250 -27.09 -1.52 -2.30
C ALA A 250 -26.31 -2.75 -1.82
N SER A 251 -26.72 -3.96 -2.21
CA SER A 251 -25.99 -5.19 -1.88
C SER A 251 -24.63 -5.28 -2.61
N ILE A 252 -24.56 -4.87 -3.86
CA ILE A 252 -23.29 -4.81 -4.62
C ILE A 252 -22.35 -3.78 -3.98
N GLN A 253 -22.84 -2.61 -3.58
CA GLN A 253 -22.05 -1.62 -2.84
C GLN A 253 -21.55 -2.19 -1.51
N GLN A 254 -22.40 -2.86 -0.73
CA GLN A 254 -21.99 -3.52 0.51
C GLN A 254 -20.88 -4.53 0.28
N ALA A 255 -20.98 -5.37 -0.76
CA ALA A 255 -19.94 -6.34 -1.10
C ALA A 255 -18.62 -5.65 -1.47
N SER A 256 -18.72 -4.56 -2.19
CA SER A 256 -17.59 -3.72 -2.59
C SER A 256 -16.92 -3.06 -1.39
N ASP A 257 -17.68 -2.46 -0.48
CA ASP A 257 -17.14 -1.84 0.74
C ASP A 257 -16.47 -2.87 1.65
N ALA A 258 -17.01 -4.10 1.71
CA ALA A 258 -16.37 -5.21 2.41
C ALA A 258 -15.00 -5.58 1.78
N LEU A 259 -14.88 -5.56 0.45
CA LEU A 259 -13.60 -5.83 -0.24
C LEU A 259 -12.56 -4.75 0.03
N ILE A 260 -12.94 -3.48 0.09
CA ILE A 260 -12.01 -2.38 0.38
C ILE A 260 -11.29 -2.62 1.72
N VAL A 261 -11.98 -3.18 2.70
CA VAL A 261 -11.40 -3.49 4.03
C VAL A 261 -10.90 -4.94 4.15
N GLY A 262 -10.79 -5.67 3.04
CA GLY A 262 -10.23 -7.02 2.99
C GLY A 262 -11.19 -8.14 3.41
N GLN A 263 -12.48 -7.89 3.55
CA GLN A 263 -13.48 -8.88 3.99
C GLN A 263 -14.06 -9.67 2.82
N ALA A 264 -13.21 -10.45 2.15
CA ALA A 264 -13.60 -11.20 0.97
C ALA A 264 -14.74 -12.22 1.23
N ASP A 265 -14.77 -12.86 2.39
CA ASP A 265 -15.80 -13.84 2.72
C ASP A 265 -17.16 -13.19 2.95
N GLU A 266 -17.20 -12.02 3.60
CA GLU A 266 -18.42 -11.22 3.73
C GLU A 266 -18.90 -10.77 2.35
N ALA A 267 -18.00 -10.24 1.51
CA ALA A 267 -18.32 -9.86 0.14
C ALA A 267 -18.89 -11.04 -0.67
N LYS A 268 -18.23 -12.22 -0.63
CA LYS A 268 -18.74 -13.44 -1.29
C LYS A 268 -20.12 -13.83 -0.79
N SER A 269 -20.36 -13.73 0.52
CA SER A 269 -21.68 -14.03 1.11
C SER A 269 -22.77 -13.10 0.59
N VAL A 270 -22.47 -11.79 0.52
CA VAL A 270 -23.41 -10.79 -0.05
C VAL A 270 -23.65 -11.05 -1.53
N ILE A 271 -22.60 -11.26 -2.32
CA ILE A 271 -22.68 -11.57 -3.75
C ILE A 271 -23.51 -12.84 -3.99
N ALA A 272 -23.31 -13.89 -3.19
CA ALA A 272 -24.09 -15.12 -3.30
C ALA A 272 -25.59 -14.89 -3.05
N ARG A 273 -25.96 -13.94 -2.17
CA ARG A 273 -27.39 -13.55 -2.00
C ARG A 273 -27.94 -12.84 -3.22
N VAL A 274 -27.15 -11.98 -3.84
CA VAL A 274 -27.53 -11.29 -5.10
C VAL A 274 -27.73 -12.34 -6.20
N LEU A 275 -26.76 -13.23 -6.43
CA LEU A 275 -26.81 -14.22 -7.51
C LEU A 275 -27.93 -15.26 -7.33
N ARG A 276 -28.40 -15.53 -6.10
CA ARG A 276 -29.60 -16.35 -5.90
C ARG A 276 -30.89 -15.72 -6.42
N ARG A 277 -30.96 -14.37 -6.45
CA ARG A 277 -32.13 -13.62 -6.95
C ARG A 277 -31.98 -13.28 -8.43
N GLU A 278 -30.75 -12.90 -8.81
CA GLU A 278 -30.37 -12.45 -10.15
C GLU A 278 -29.12 -13.20 -10.62
N PRO A 279 -29.26 -14.46 -11.09
CA PRO A 279 -28.11 -15.28 -11.52
C PRO A 279 -27.25 -14.64 -12.62
N GLY A 280 -27.86 -13.76 -13.44
CA GLY A 280 -27.19 -13.03 -14.51
C GLY A 280 -26.70 -11.63 -14.12
N ASN A 281 -26.54 -11.32 -12.84
CA ASN A 281 -26.08 -9.99 -12.43
C ASN A 281 -24.59 -9.79 -12.79
N SER A 282 -24.33 -8.95 -13.79
CA SER A 282 -23.01 -8.67 -14.33
C SER A 282 -22.02 -8.11 -13.30
N ASP A 283 -22.49 -7.21 -12.43
CA ASP A 283 -21.63 -6.57 -11.43
C ASP A 283 -21.21 -7.57 -10.34
N ALA A 284 -22.12 -8.45 -9.93
CA ALA A 284 -21.83 -9.54 -9.00
C ALA A 284 -20.73 -10.48 -9.56
N HIS A 285 -20.84 -10.86 -10.84
CA HIS A 285 -19.82 -11.68 -11.50
C HIS A 285 -18.50 -10.93 -11.68
N SER A 286 -18.53 -9.62 -11.95
CA SER A 286 -17.33 -8.78 -12.02
C SER A 286 -16.57 -8.73 -10.68
N LEU A 287 -17.28 -8.59 -9.56
CA LEU A 287 -16.68 -8.64 -8.22
C LEU A 287 -16.08 -10.01 -7.90
N LEU A 288 -16.77 -11.12 -8.24
CA LEU A 288 -16.22 -12.47 -8.07
C LEU A 288 -14.94 -12.65 -8.88
N ALA A 289 -14.89 -12.11 -10.11
CA ALA A 289 -13.68 -12.16 -10.94
C ALA A 289 -12.49 -11.46 -10.26
N ILE A 290 -12.71 -10.27 -9.68
CA ILE A 290 -11.65 -9.54 -8.96
C ILE A 290 -11.21 -10.27 -7.69
N ILE A 291 -12.16 -10.84 -6.93
CA ILE A 291 -11.81 -11.65 -5.76
C ILE A 291 -10.93 -12.81 -6.17
N ALA A 292 -11.31 -13.56 -7.20
CA ALA A 292 -10.57 -14.72 -7.68
C ALA A 292 -9.18 -14.35 -8.22
N VAL A 293 -9.05 -13.25 -8.99
CA VAL A 293 -7.73 -12.74 -9.44
C VAL A 293 -6.81 -12.44 -8.26
N THR A 294 -7.33 -11.72 -7.26
CA THR A 294 -6.54 -11.32 -6.08
C THR A 294 -6.12 -12.54 -5.25
N GLN A 295 -6.96 -13.57 -5.21
CA GLN A 295 -6.69 -14.86 -4.56
C GLN A 295 -5.86 -15.83 -5.43
N ASN A 296 -5.41 -15.37 -6.62
CA ASN A 296 -4.62 -16.13 -7.59
C ASN A 296 -5.33 -17.35 -8.22
N ASP A 297 -6.67 -17.38 -8.19
CA ASP A 297 -7.48 -18.36 -8.90
C ASP A 297 -7.81 -17.82 -10.31
N LYS A 298 -6.87 -18.01 -11.24
CA LYS A 298 -6.91 -17.39 -12.57
C LYS A 298 -8.02 -17.96 -13.47
N GLU A 299 -8.34 -19.24 -13.31
CA GLU A 299 -9.36 -19.89 -14.14
C GLU A 299 -10.77 -19.47 -13.69
N ALA A 300 -11.08 -19.57 -12.40
CA ALA A 300 -12.36 -19.09 -11.88
C ALA A 300 -12.56 -17.59 -12.16
N ALA A 301 -11.48 -16.79 -12.02
CA ALA A 301 -11.53 -15.37 -12.33
C ALA A 301 -11.96 -15.10 -13.78
N TYR A 302 -11.34 -15.80 -14.73
CA TYR A 302 -11.64 -15.63 -16.14
C TYR A 302 -13.07 -16.07 -16.49
N ASP A 303 -13.53 -17.17 -15.91
CA ASP A 303 -14.91 -17.65 -16.10
C ASP A 303 -15.94 -16.65 -15.56
N PHE A 304 -15.74 -16.10 -14.37
CA PHE A 304 -16.62 -15.07 -13.82
C PHE A 304 -16.62 -13.81 -14.68
N ALA A 305 -15.46 -13.33 -15.14
CA ALA A 305 -15.37 -12.13 -15.97
C ALA A 305 -16.06 -12.34 -17.34
N ARG A 306 -15.92 -13.51 -17.96
CA ARG A 306 -16.64 -13.86 -19.17
C ARG A 306 -18.15 -13.87 -18.98
N GLN A 307 -18.62 -14.46 -17.88
CA GLN A 307 -20.05 -14.44 -17.53
C GLN A 307 -20.54 -13.01 -17.36
N ALA A 308 -19.79 -12.15 -16.66
CA ALA A 308 -20.14 -10.74 -16.48
C ALA A 308 -20.37 -10.02 -17.83
N VAL A 309 -19.43 -10.18 -18.78
CA VAL A 309 -19.57 -9.59 -20.13
C VAL A 309 -20.72 -10.23 -20.92
N THR A 310 -20.95 -11.53 -20.77
CA THR A 310 -22.05 -12.23 -21.45
C THR A 310 -23.41 -11.75 -20.97
N PHE A 311 -23.57 -11.52 -19.65
CA PHE A 311 -24.82 -11.03 -19.08
C PHE A 311 -25.07 -9.56 -19.38
N ASN A 312 -24.02 -8.72 -19.43
CA ASN A 312 -24.14 -7.32 -19.82
C ASN A 312 -22.99 -6.88 -20.74
N PRO A 313 -23.13 -7.01 -22.07
CA PRO A 313 -22.13 -6.57 -23.04
C PRO A 313 -21.89 -5.05 -23.09
N GLN A 314 -22.73 -4.26 -22.43
CA GLN A 314 -22.63 -2.81 -22.32
C GLN A 314 -22.08 -2.36 -20.95
N SER A 315 -21.56 -3.27 -20.13
CA SER A 315 -20.94 -2.93 -18.85
C SER A 315 -19.45 -2.61 -19.03
N ALA A 316 -19.07 -1.34 -18.83
CA ALA A 316 -17.67 -0.95 -18.79
C ALA A 316 -16.90 -1.67 -17.67
N VAL A 317 -17.53 -1.87 -16.51
CA VAL A 317 -16.97 -2.58 -15.35
C VAL A 317 -16.66 -4.04 -15.66
N ALA A 318 -17.55 -4.74 -16.39
CA ALA A 318 -17.33 -6.12 -16.79
C ALA A 318 -16.09 -6.27 -17.70
N TYR A 319 -15.87 -5.34 -18.62
CA TYR A 319 -14.67 -5.33 -19.45
C TYR A 319 -13.41 -4.95 -18.68
N ILE A 320 -13.48 -4.08 -17.66
CA ILE A 320 -12.35 -3.82 -16.74
C ILE A 320 -12.00 -5.13 -16.01
N ALA A 321 -12.97 -5.82 -15.41
CA ALA A 321 -12.75 -7.10 -14.74
C ALA A 321 -12.14 -8.14 -15.69
N LEU A 322 -12.68 -8.27 -16.92
CA LEU A 322 -12.15 -9.16 -17.93
C LEU A 322 -10.70 -8.84 -18.28
N SER A 323 -10.34 -7.56 -18.39
CA SER A 323 -8.96 -7.16 -18.68
C SER A 323 -7.97 -7.59 -17.58
N TYR A 324 -8.38 -7.53 -16.30
CA TYR A 324 -7.55 -8.02 -15.19
C TYR A 324 -7.35 -9.54 -15.26
N THR A 325 -8.39 -10.29 -15.58
CA THR A 325 -8.30 -11.76 -15.69
C THR A 325 -7.46 -12.21 -16.89
N GLN A 326 -7.60 -11.52 -18.03
CA GLN A 326 -6.78 -11.75 -19.22
C GLN A 326 -5.31 -11.44 -18.94
N GLN A 327 -5.02 -10.33 -18.27
CA GLN A 327 -3.67 -10.01 -17.83
C GLN A 327 -3.10 -11.09 -16.90
N ALA A 328 -3.86 -11.59 -15.93
CA ALA A 328 -3.43 -12.65 -15.02
C ALA A 328 -3.09 -13.96 -15.78
N ARG A 329 -3.64 -14.14 -16.97
CA ARG A 329 -3.37 -15.26 -17.90
C ARG A 329 -2.29 -14.95 -18.94
N PHE A 330 -1.70 -13.74 -18.90
CA PHE A 330 -0.70 -13.22 -19.86
C PHE A 330 -1.25 -12.88 -21.26
N GLU A 331 -2.56 -12.78 -21.40
CA GLU A 331 -3.27 -12.42 -22.63
C GLU A 331 -3.36 -10.89 -22.73
N ILE A 332 -2.23 -10.20 -23.00
CA ILE A 332 -2.14 -8.72 -22.91
C ILE A 332 -2.89 -8.03 -24.04
N GLU A 333 -2.80 -8.55 -25.26
CA GLU A 333 -3.49 -7.98 -26.42
C GLU A 333 -5.01 -8.10 -26.28
N GLU A 334 -5.49 -9.22 -25.72
CA GLU A 334 -6.89 -9.43 -25.40
C GLU A 334 -7.33 -8.47 -24.29
N ALA A 335 -6.50 -8.24 -23.26
CA ALA A 335 -6.77 -7.28 -22.21
C ALA A 335 -6.86 -5.84 -22.74
N LEU A 336 -5.95 -5.44 -23.66
CA LEU A 336 -6.02 -4.16 -24.37
C LEU A 336 -7.28 -4.05 -25.22
N THR A 337 -7.67 -5.13 -25.88
CA THR A 337 -8.90 -5.16 -26.67
C THR A 337 -10.13 -4.98 -25.78
N SER A 338 -10.17 -5.65 -24.63
CA SER A 338 -11.25 -5.53 -23.66
C SER A 338 -11.35 -4.13 -23.09
N ILE A 339 -10.22 -3.51 -22.69
CA ILE A 339 -10.26 -2.16 -22.14
C ILE A 339 -10.62 -1.10 -23.20
N ARG A 340 -10.21 -1.28 -24.47
CA ARG A 340 -10.66 -0.42 -25.57
C ARG A 340 -12.17 -0.51 -25.81
N LYS A 341 -12.78 -1.70 -25.59
CA LYS A 341 -14.26 -1.84 -25.61
C LYS A 341 -14.88 -1.10 -24.44
N SER A 342 -14.34 -1.26 -23.23
CA SER A 342 -14.79 -0.50 -22.06
C SER A 342 -14.76 1.01 -22.30
N LEU A 343 -13.69 1.52 -22.92
CA LEU A 343 -13.53 2.95 -23.24
C LEU A 343 -14.58 3.45 -24.25
N LYS A 344 -15.01 2.59 -25.21
CA LYS A 344 -16.09 2.94 -26.14
C LYS A 344 -17.46 3.04 -25.47
N ILE A 345 -17.66 2.27 -24.38
CA ILE A 345 -18.91 2.28 -23.59
C ILE A 345 -18.93 3.50 -22.68
N ASP A 346 -17.82 3.79 -21.99
CA ASP A 346 -17.70 4.90 -21.05
C ASP A 346 -16.34 5.62 -21.21
N ALA A 347 -16.34 6.63 -22.07
CA ALA A 347 -15.13 7.39 -22.44
C ALA A 347 -14.65 8.34 -21.31
N HIS A 348 -15.48 8.64 -20.31
CA HIS A 348 -15.13 9.53 -19.21
C HIS A 348 -14.74 8.79 -17.93
N ASN A 349 -14.66 7.49 -17.97
CA ASN A 349 -14.34 6.66 -16.83
C ASN A 349 -12.86 6.69 -16.49
N ALA A 350 -12.52 7.32 -15.36
CA ALA A 350 -11.15 7.44 -14.90
C ALA A 350 -10.44 6.08 -14.69
N LEU A 351 -11.17 5.05 -14.23
CA LEU A 351 -10.62 3.71 -14.03
C LEU A 351 -10.30 3.00 -15.35
N VAL A 352 -11.11 3.22 -16.39
CA VAL A 352 -10.84 2.68 -17.73
C VAL A 352 -9.56 3.28 -18.29
N TRP A 353 -9.38 4.59 -18.18
CA TRP A 353 -8.16 5.26 -18.61
C TRP A 353 -6.94 4.83 -17.80
N ALA A 354 -7.07 4.73 -16.46
CA ALA A 354 -6.00 4.22 -15.62
C ALA A 354 -5.62 2.79 -16.02
N ARG A 355 -6.61 1.93 -16.28
CA ARG A 355 -6.39 0.56 -16.71
C ARG A 355 -5.73 0.46 -18.09
N LEU A 356 -6.13 1.33 -19.03
CA LEU A 356 -5.50 1.41 -20.35
C LEU A 356 -4.02 1.79 -20.21
N ALA A 357 -3.70 2.80 -19.39
CA ALA A 357 -2.33 3.20 -19.13
C ALA A 357 -1.49 2.07 -18.52
N GLU A 358 -2.05 1.30 -17.58
CA GLU A 358 -1.39 0.12 -17.01
C GLU A 358 -1.00 -0.89 -18.11
N LEU A 359 -1.92 -1.22 -18.99
CA LEU A 359 -1.68 -2.19 -20.06
C LEU A 359 -0.69 -1.64 -21.10
N GLN A 360 -0.76 -0.35 -21.43
CA GLN A 360 0.20 0.32 -22.30
C GLN A 360 1.62 0.34 -21.72
N MET A 361 1.77 0.60 -20.41
CA MET A 361 3.05 0.43 -19.72
C MET A 361 3.58 -0.99 -19.88
N SER A 362 2.70 -1.97 -19.79
CA SER A 362 3.04 -3.38 -19.93
C SER A 362 3.51 -3.77 -21.34
N SER A 363 2.93 -3.13 -22.37
CA SER A 363 3.29 -3.35 -23.76
C SER A 363 4.51 -2.52 -24.22
N GLY A 364 5.00 -1.57 -23.36
CA GLY A 364 6.10 -0.68 -23.69
C GLY A 364 5.71 0.59 -24.43
N GLU A 365 4.43 0.85 -24.53
CA GLU A 365 3.87 2.06 -25.14
C GLU A 365 3.92 3.22 -24.13
N LEU A 366 5.15 3.59 -23.66
CA LEU A 366 5.34 4.46 -22.50
C LEU A 366 4.79 5.89 -22.69
N GLU A 367 4.92 6.46 -23.89
CA GLU A 367 4.38 7.80 -24.18
C GLU A 367 2.85 7.80 -24.15
N GLN A 368 2.23 6.78 -24.77
CA GLN A 368 0.77 6.62 -24.77
C GLN A 368 0.24 6.34 -23.36
N ALA A 369 0.98 5.55 -22.59
CA ALA A 369 0.66 5.26 -21.19
C ALA A 369 0.63 6.55 -20.34
N LEU A 370 1.59 7.46 -20.52
CA LEU A 370 1.59 8.74 -19.82
C LEU A 370 0.36 9.57 -20.19
N VAL A 371 0.03 9.67 -21.49
CA VAL A 371 -1.17 10.39 -21.94
C VAL A 371 -2.43 9.78 -21.34
N SER A 372 -2.57 8.46 -21.38
CA SER A 372 -3.73 7.77 -20.79
C SER A 372 -3.82 7.96 -19.27
N ALA A 373 -2.69 7.95 -18.55
CA ALA A 373 -2.64 8.20 -17.12
C ALA A 373 -3.03 9.66 -16.77
N GLN A 374 -2.60 10.63 -17.57
CA GLN A 374 -3.00 12.03 -17.43
C GLN A 374 -4.50 12.21 -17.65
N GLN A 375 -5.09 11.53 -18.65
CA GLN A 375 -6.54 11.53 -18.86
C GLN A 375 -7.28 10.93 -17.66
N ALA A 376 -6.78 9.85 -17.09
CA ALA A 376 -7.36 9.25 -15.89
C ALA A 376 -7.41 10.24 -14.72
N VAL A 377 -6.32 10.97 -14.46
CA VAL A 377 -6.26 12.01 -13.41
C VAL A 377 -7.16 13.19 -13.76
N GLN A 378 -7.25 13.59 -15.03
CA GLN A 378 -8.14 14.67 -15.47
C GLN A 378 -9.60 14.36 -15.16
N PHE A 379 -10.05 13.10 -15.39
CA PHE A 379 -11.42 12.69 -15.09
C PHE A 379 -11.69 12.51 -13.59
N ASN A 380 -10.72 12.01 -12.82
CA ASN A 380 -10.84 11.93 -11.37
C ASN A 380 -9.50 12.08 -10.65
N PRO A 381 -9.12 13.31 -10.25
CA PRO A 381 -7.86 13.58 -9.56
C PRO A 381 -7.84 13.06 -8.10
N ASN A 382 -9.01 12.80 -7.51
CA ASN A 382 -9.16 12.35 -6.12
C ASN A 382 -9.29 10.82 -5.99
N LEU A 383 -9.01 10.08 -7.04
CA LEU A 383 -8.96 8.64 -7.02
C LEU A 383 -7.51 8.18 -6.88
N ALA A 384 -7.18 7.48 -5.79
CA ALA A 384 -5.82 7.00 -5.52
C ALA A 384 -5.23 6.22 -6.71
N LYS A 385 -6.03 5.36 -7.34
CA LYS A 385 -5.62 4.56 -8.49
C LYS A 385 -5.10 5.38 -9.67
N THR A 386 -5.75 6.51 -10.01
CA THR A 386 -5.31 7.37 -11.12
C THR A 386 -3.96 8.01 -10.82
N GLN A 387 -3.76 8.47 -9.58
CA GLN A 387 -2.49 9.02 -9.11
C GLN A 387 -1.38 7.94 -9.09
N THR A 388 -1.69 6.73 -8.63
CA THR A 388 -0.75 5.60 -8.64
C THR A 388 -0.24 5.32 -10.05
N VAL A 389 -1.15 5.21 -11.01
CA VAL A 389 -0.81 4.88 -12.41
C VAL A 389 -0.01 6.00 -13.06
N LEU A 390 -0.38 7.27 -12.81
CA LEU A 390 0.40 8.42 -13.28
C LEU A 390 1.82 8.43 -12.68
N GLY A 391 1.95 8.10 -11.40
CA GLY A 391 3.25 7.98 -10.73
C GLY A 391 4.15 6.94 -11.39
N PHE A 392 3.62 5.77 -11.76
CA PHE A 392 4.37 4.77 -12.49
C PHE A 392 4.72 5.20 -13.92
N ALA A 393 3.81 5.88 -14.62
CA ALA A 393 4.11 6.42 -15.95
C ALA A 393 5.29 7.42 -15.92
N HIS A 394 5.35 8.32 -14.92
CA HIS A 394 6.49 9.20 -14.70
C HIS A 394 7.76 8.43 -14.33
N LEU A 395 7.66 7.42 -13.45
CA LEU A 395 8.82 6.63 -13.03
C LEU A 395 9.48 5.89 -14.19
N LEU A 396 8.68 5.37 -15.12
CA LEU A 396 9.16 4.70 -16.33
C LEU A 396 9.87 5.67 -17.31
N GLN A 397 9.47 6.93 -17.31
CA GLN A 397 10.16 7.99 -18.06
C GLN A 397 11.33 8.61 -17.30
N ILE A 398 11.72 8.02 -16.15
CA ILE A 398 12.84 8.48 -15.32
C ILE A 398 12.56 9.83 -14.61
N ASP A 399 11.35 10.33 -14.65
CA ASP A 399 10.94 11.52 -13.91
C ASP A 399 10.62 11.15 -12.45
N THR A 400 11.68 10.97 -11.65
CA THR A 400 11.55 10.55 -10.25
C THR A 400 10.88 11.60 -9.37
N GLN A 401 10.99 12.89 -9.70
CA GLN A 401 10.40 13.96 -8.90
C GLN A 401 8.88 13.97 -9.03
N MET A 402 8.37 13.94 -10.28
CA MET A 402 6.93 13.86 -10.52
C MET A 402 6.36 12.53 -10.02
N ALA A 403 7.09 11.42 -10.20
CA ALA A 403 6.70 10.12 -9.68
C ALA A 403 6.50 10.16 -8.15
N LYS A 404 7.48 10.67 -7.39
CA LYS A 404 7.38 10.81 -5.92
C LYS A 404 6.21 11.71 -5.50
N HIS A 405 6.03 12.84 -6.17
CA HIS A 405 4.92 13.75 -5.89
C HIS A 405 3.58 13.04 -6.04
N THR A 406 3.38 12.37 -7.16
CA THR A 406 2.13 11.68 -7.51
C THR A 406 1.88 10.47 -6.60
N PHE A 407 2.91 9.67 -6.28
CA PHE A 407 2.77 8.58 -5.31
C PHE A 407 2.39 9.08 -3.91
N ASN A 408 2.95 10.20 -3.45
CA ASN A 408 2.55 10.78 -2.17
C ASN A 408 1.09 11.27 -2.17
N GLN A 409 0.61 11.82 -3.29
CA GLN A 409 -0.82 12.16 -3.44
C GLN A 409 -1.68 10.89 -3.37
N SER A 410 -1.29 9.82 -4.04
CA SER A 410 -2.01 8.55 -3.98
C SER A 410 -2.06 7.98 -2.56
N ILE A 411 -0.93 7.98 -1.83
CA ILE A 411 -0.86 7.51 -0.43
C ILE A 411 -1.75 8.35 0.49
N ALA A 412 -1.88 9.65 0.23
CA ALA A 412 -2.76 10.52 1.01
C ALA A 412 -4.25 10.22 0.74
N LEU A 413 -4.59 9.78 -0.47
CA LEU A 413 -5.96 9.41 -0.85
C LEU A 413 -6.33 8.00 -0.37
N ASP A 414 -5.43 7.02 -0.52
CA ASP A 414 -5.57 5.65 -0.01
C ASP A 414 -4.22 5.12 0.50
N SER A 415 -4.03 5.16 1.79
CA SER A 415 -2.80 4.72 2.44
C SER A 415 -2.64 3.21 2.52
N ALA A 416 -3.67 2.44 2.18
CA ALA A 416 -3.67 0.98 2.21
C ALA A 416 -3.34 0.35 0.84
N ASP A 417 -3.35 1.13 -0.25
CA ASP A 417 -2.83 0.64 -1.54
C ASP A 417 -1.31 0.43 -1.42
N PRO A 418 -0.80 -0.81 -1.61
CA PRO A 418 0.62 -1.11 -1.56
C PRO A 418 1.40 -0.54 -2.76
N MET A 419 0.74 -0.32 -3.90
CA MET A 419 1.41 0.01 -5.16
C MET A 419 2.09 1.38 -5.15
N PRO A 420 1.49 2.48 -4.64
CA PRO A 420 2.19 3.76 -4.57
C PRO A 420 3.38 3.72 -3.59
N ARG A 421 3.33 2.88 -2.54
CA ARG A 421 4.48 2.63 -1.65
C ARG A 421 5.61 1.91 -2.38
N LEU A 422 5.28 0.89 -3.21
CA LEU A 422 6.24 0.24 -4.10
C LEU A 422 6.88 1.26 -5.03
N GLY A 423 6.09 2.06 -5.75
CA GLY A 423 6.58 3.06 -6.70
C GLY A 423 7.45 4.12 -6.04
N LEU A 424 7.04 4.65 -4.88
CA LEU A 424 7.82 5.60 -4.09
C LEU A 424 9.17 5.00 -3.64
N GLY A 425 9.16 3.75 -3.19
CA GLY A 425 10.35 3.01 -2.82
C GLY A 425 11.35 2.90 -3.97
N LEU A 426 10.87 2.53 -5.16
CA LEU A 426 11.68 2.42 -6.37
C LEU A 426 12.25 3.77 -6.81
N ALA A 427 11.44 4.85 -6.76
CA ALA A 427 11.89 6.20 -7.08
C ALA A 427 13.01 6.67 -6.15
N LEU A 428 12.87 6.44 -4.83
CA LEU A 428 13.87 6.77 -3.83
C LEU A 428 15.18 5.99 -4.02
N ILE A 429 15.09 4.67 -4.29
CA ILE A 429 16.27 3.83 -4.58
C ILE A 429 17.00 4.34 -5.81
N ARG A 430 16.27 4.71 -6.86
CA ARG A 430 16.85 5.26 -8.09
C ARG A 430 17.61 6.57 -7.86
N GLU A 431 17.21 7.36 -6.87
CA GLU A 431 17.91 8.57 -6.44
C GLU A 431 19.08 8.30 -5.45
N GLY A 432 19.38 7.02 -5.17
CA GLY A 432 20.43 6.62 -4.23
C GLY A 432 20.01 6.64 -2.75
N GLN A 433 18.73 6.90 -2.46
CA GLN A 433 18.19 6.91 -1.09
C GLN A 433 17.78 5.50 -0.65
N LEU A 434 18.73 4.55 -0.63
CA LEU A 434 18.46 3.11 -0.44
C LEU A 434 17.63 2.82 0.82
N LYS A 435 18.04 3.36 1.98
CA LYS A 435 17.33 3.13 3.26
C LYS A 435 15.91 3.65 3.24
N ALA A 436 15.67 4.84 2.72
CA ALA A 436 14.34 5.43 2.63
C ALA A 436 13.44 4.62 1.67
N GLY A 437 13.99 4.22 0.53
CA GLY A 437 13.29 3.39 -0.44
C GLY A 437 12.95 2.01 0.11
N ARG A 438 13.89 1.35 0.79
CA ARG A 438 13.64 0.06 1.46
C ARG A 438 12.49 0.16 2.47
N VAL A 439 12.43 1.21 3.27
CA VAL A 439 11.33 1.40 4.23
C VAL A 439 9.96 1.47 3.53
N GLN A 440 9.87 2.13 2.36
CA GLN A 440 8.63 2.15 1.60
C GLN A 440 8.26 0.76 1.04
N LEU A 441 9.26 -0.01 0.59
CA LEU A 441 9.05 -1.38 0.14
C LEU A 441 8.64 -2.33 1.28
N GLU A 442 9.20 -2.14 2.49
CA GLU A 442 8.77 -2.87 3.68
C GLU A 442 7.30 -2.58 4.03
N ILE A 443 6.89 -1.30 3.96
CA ILE A 443 5.48 -0.91 4.14
C ILE A 443 4.62 -1.59 3.06
N ALA A 444 5.00 -1.51 1.79
CA ALA A 444 4.27 -2.15 0.70
C ALA A 444 4.09 -3.66 0.93
N ALA A 445 5.17 -4.36 1.32
CA ALA A 445 5.13 -5.79 1.62
C ALA A 445 4.28 -6.14 2.85
N SER A 446 4.13 -5.22 3.81
CA SER A 446 3.23 -5.41 4.94
C SER A 446 1.76 -5.19 4.58
N LEU A 447 1.49 -4.32 3.59
CA LEU A 447 0.13 -4.05 3.08
C LEU A 447 -0.38 -5.16 2.17
N ASP A 448 0.51 -5.82 1.42
CA ASP A 448 0.16 -6.98 0.58
C ASP A 448 1.27 -8.05 0.67
N PRO A 449 1.24 -8.88 1.71
CA PRO A 449 2.28 -9.87 1.96
C PRO A 449 2.28 -11.04 0.96
N ALA A 450 1.23 -11.21 0.19
CA ALA A 450 1.12 -12.25 -0.83
C ALA A 450 1.71 -11.84 -2.20
N ASN A 451 2.08 -10.58 -2.37
CA ASN A 451 2.51 -10.04 -3.65
C ASN A 451 3.98 -10.37 -3.96
N SER A 452 4.19 -11.30 -4.91
CA SER A 452 5.52 -11.73 -5.37
C SER A 452 6.37 -10.58 -5.88
N LEU A 453 5.77 -9.64 -6.64
CA LEU A 453 6.46 -8.49 -7.19
C LEU A 453 7.05 -7.60 -6.10
N ILE A 454 6.24 -7.24 -5.10
CA ILE A 454 6.66 -6.38 -3.98
C ILE A 454 7.77 -7.07 -3.19
N ARG A 455 7.64 -8.36 -2.91
CA ARG A 455 8.67 -9.13 -2.21
C ARG A 455 9.96 -9.21 -3.01
N SER A 456 9.89 -9.38 -4.34
CA SER A 456 11.06 -9.40 -5.22
C SER A 456 11.86 -8.09 -5.17
N TYR A 457 11.18 -6.95 -5.21
CA TYR A 457 11.83 -5.64 -5.10
C TYR A 457 12.33 -5.34 -3.69
N LEU A 458 11.64 -5.82 -2.65
CA LEU A 458 12.13 -5.74 -1.28
C LEU A 458 13.39 -6.59 -1.10
N GLY A 459 13.42 -7.80 -1.66
CA GLY A 459 14.59 -8.66 -1.70
C GLY A 459 15.77 -7.97 -2.38
N LYS A 460 15.52 -7.33 -3.54
CA LYS A 460 16.53 -6.53 -4.23
C LYS A 460 17.04 -5.37 -3.36
N ALA A 461 16.16 -4.65 -2.67
CA ALA A 461 16.58 -3.56 -1.79
C ALA A 461 17.44 -4.04 -0.62
N TYR A 462 17.12 -5.18 -0.01
CA TYR A 462 17.99 -5.79 1.00
C TYR A 462 19.32 -6.25 0.42
N PHE A 463 19.35 -6.77 -0.81
CA PHE A 463 20.59 -7.14 -1.51
C PHE A 463 21.49 -5.93 -1.72
N GLU A 464 20.97 -4.79 -2.17
CA GLU A 464 21.73 -3.55 -2.35
C GLU A 464 22.30 -3.02 -1.02
N GLU A 465 21.61 -3.24 0.10
CA GLU A 465 22.11 -2.94 1.45
C GLU A 465 23.03 -4.04 2.02
N ARG A 466 23.37 -5.09 1.25
CA ARG A 466 24.17 -6.27 1.66
C ARG A 466 23.56 -7.06 2.83
N ARG A 467 22.25 -6.99 2.99
CA ARG A 467 21.49 -7.75 3.98
C ARG A 467 21.05 -9.10 3.37
N TYR A 468 21.99 -9.89 2.94
CA TYR A 468 21.78 -11.10 2.14
C TYR A 468 20.80 -12.12 2.73
N PRO A 469 20.81 -12.44 4.04
CA PRO A 469 19.81 -13.36 4.60
C PRO A 469 18.37 -12.86 4.41
N HIS A 470 18.12 -11.55 4.60
CA HIS A 470 16.80 -10.95 4.39
C HIS A 470 16.40 -10.96 2.90
N ALA A 471 17.35 -10.73 2.02
CA ALA A 471 17.11 -10.77 0.59
C ALA A 471 16.72 -12.19 0.14
N SER A 472 17.47 -13.23 0.56
CA SER A 472 17.15 -14.63 0.27
C SER A 472 15.73 -14.98 0.74
N THR A 473 15.37 -14.65 1.98
CA THR A 473 14.03 -14.88 2.52
C THR A 473 12.95 -14.24 1.63
N GLN A 474 13.14 -12.99 1.18
CA GLN A 474 12.14 -12.34 0.34
C GLN A 474 12.04 -12.98 -1.05
N PHE A 475 13.16 -13.40 -1.65
CA PHE A 475 13.15 -14.11 -2.93
C PHE A 475 12.47 -15.47 -2.81
N ASP A 476 12.72 -16.23 -1.75
CA ASP A 476 12.10 -17.53 -1.52
C ASP A 476 10.58 -17.39 -1.33
N LEU A 477 10.14 -16.42 -0.51
CA LEU A 477 8.72 -16.11 -0.36
C LEU A 477 8.08 -15.66 -1.68
N ALA A 478 8.77 -14.85 -2.48
CA ALA A 478 8.27 -14.41 -3.78
C ALA A 478 8.09 -15.61 -4.74
N LYS A 479 9.07 -16.51 -4.81
CA LYS A 479 9.01 -17.76 -5.61
C LYS A 479 7.86 -18.67 -5.16
N GLU A 480 7.59 -18.74 -3.85
CA GLU A 480 6.48 -19.53 -3.30
C GLU A 480 5.13 -18.91 -3.66
N ARG A 481 4.98 -17.59 -3.55
CA ARG A 481 3.72 -16.88 -3.81
C ARG A 481 3.33 -16.88 -5.29
N ASP A 482 4.30 -16.73 -6.19
CA ASP A 482 4.08 -16.88 -7.64
C ASP A 482 5.24 -17.63 -8.29
N PRO A 483 5.17 -18.96 -8.39
CA PRO A 483 6.22 -19.78 -9.01
C PRO A 483 6.49 -19.45 -10.48
N LYS A 484 5.57 -18.73 -11.16
CA LYS A 484 5.69 -18.31 -12.56
C LYS A 484 6.27 -16.90 -12.73
N ASP A 485 6.53 -16.18 -11.64
CA ASP A 485 7.18 -14.88 -11.69
C ASP A 485 8.69 -15.05 -11.96
N PRO A 486 9.23 -14.55 -13.09
CA PRO A 486 10.66 -14.65 -13.38
C PRO A 486 11.53 -13.73 -12.51
N THR A 487 10.95 -12.69 -11.89
CA THR A 487 11.67 -11.61 -11.20
C THR A 487 12.47 -12.08 -9.98
N PRO A 488 11.92 -12.86 -9.04
CA PRO A 488 12.69 -13.32 -7.88
C PRO A 488 13.82 -14.24 -8.26
N TRP A 489 13.65 -15.06 -9.32
CA TRP A 489 14.70 -15.93 -9.83
C TRP A 489 15.88 -15.15 -10.40
N LEU A 490 15.62 -14.03 -11.11
CA LEU A 490 16.67 -13.15 -11.63
C LEU A 490 17.49 -12.53 -10.50
N TYR A 491 16.83 -11.90 -9.52
CA TYR A 491 17.54 -11.20 -8.45
C TYR A 491 18.27 -12.15 -7.49
N ASP A 492 17.71 -13.34 -7.26
CA ASP A 492 18.37 -14.35 -6.44
C ASP A 492 19.61 -14.94 -7.17
N ALA A 493 19.54 -15.12 -8.48
CA ALA A 493 20.71 -15.49 -9.29
C ALA A 493 21.84 -14.47 -9.17
N ILE A 494 21.53 -13.17 -9.24
CA ILE A 494 22.50 -12.09 -9.08
C ILE A 494 23.10 -12.11 -7.66
N GLN A 495 22.29 -12.31 -6.63
CA GLN A 495 22.75 -12.44 -5.26
C GLN A 495 23.67 -13.65 -5.08
N LYS A 496 23.29 -14.84 -5.55
CA LYS A 496 24.08 -16.07 -5.46
C LYS A 496 25.42 -15.95 -6.19
N GLN A 497 25.42 -15.31 -7.36
CA GLN A 497 26.66 -15.02 -8.08
C GLN A 497 27.59 -14.11 -7.25
N THR A 498 27.05 -13.06 -6.64
CA THR A 498 27.82 -12.15 -5.77
C THR A 498 28.39 -12.87 -4.54
N GLN A 499 27.73 -13.91 -4.06
CA GLN A 499 28.15 -14.75 -2.93
C GLN A 499 29.05 -15.92 -3.34
N ASN A 500 29.56 -15.94 -4.57
CA ASN A 500 30.39 -17.03 -5.12
C ASN A 500 29.70 -18.41 -5.12
N ARG A 501 28.40 -18.42 -5.47
CA ARG A 501 27.56 -19.63 -5.64
C ARG A 501 27.12 -19.77 -7.11
N PRO A 502 28.06 -19.91 -8.06
CA PRO A 502 27.74 -19.78 -9.50
C PRO A 502 26.86 -20.91 -10.05
N ILE A 503 26.92 -22.13 -9.47
CA ILE A 503 26.08 -23.25 -9.94
C ILE A 503 24.61 -22.98 -9.61
N GLU A 504 24.32 -22.53 -8.41
CA GLU A 504 22.95 -22.19 -7.98
C GLU A 504 22.44 -20.95 -8.72
N ALA A 505 23.34 -19.97 -8.94
CA ALA A 505 23.03 -18.80 -9.76
C ALA A 505 22.65 -19.19 -11.19
N LEU A 506 23.36 -20.16 -11.77
CA LEU A 506 23.05 -20.69 -13.12
C LEU A 506 21.66 -21.34 -13.18
N GLN A 507 21.30 -22.12 -12.17
CA GLN A 507 19.98 -22.73 -12.08
C GLN A 507 18.86 -21.67 -12.03
N ASP A 508 19.04 -20.66 -11.17
CA ASP A 508 18.05 -19.61 -11.01
C ASP A 508 17.92 -18.73 -12.26
N ILE A 509 19.03 -18.33 -12.89
CA ILE A 509 18.95 -17.51 -14.10
C ILE A 509 18.32 -18.28 -15.27
N GLN A 510 18.61 -19.57 -15.42
CA GLN A 510 17.97 -20.40 -16.43
C GLN A 510 16.46 -20.53 -16.17
N LYS A 511 16.06 -20.67 -14.90
CA LYS A 511 14.64 -20.67 -14.51
C LYS A 511 13.97 -19.33 -14.83
N SER A 512 14.64 -18.21 -14.53
CA SER A 512 14.15 -16.88 -14.87
C SER A 512 13.94 -16.71 -16.37
N ILE A 513 14.89 -17.18 -17.19
CA ILE A 513 14.79 -17.13 -18.66
C ILE A 513 13.63 -17.99 -19.16
N ALA A 514 13.50 -19.22 -18.67
CA ALA A 514 12.42 -20.13 -19.06
C ALA A 514 11.02 -19.60 -18.68
N LEU A 515 10.92 -18.80 -17.61
CA LEU A 515 9.67 -18.18 -17.17
C LEU A 515 9.39 -16.85 -17.88
N ASN A 516 10.34 -16.32 -18.64
CA ASN A 516 10.25 -14.99 -19.22
C ASN A 516 9.16 -14.86 -20.29
N ASP A 517 8.83 -15.93 -21.00
CA ASP A 517 7.72 -15.96 -21.97
C ASP A 517 6.34 -15.82 -21.30
N ASN A 518 6.28 -16.00 -19.98
CA ASN A 518 5.08 -15.82 -19.17
C ASN A 518 4.97 -14.38 -18.60
N ARG A 519 5.47 -13.39 -19.30
CA ARG A 519 5.46 -12.00 -18.85
C ARG A 519 4.04 -11.46 -18.74
N ALA A 520 3.52 -11.45 -17.58
CA ALA A 520 2.53 -10.47 -17.24
C ALA A 520 3.26 -9.29 -16.59
N VAL A 521 3.70 -8.29 -17.40
CA VAL A 521 3.02 -7.11 -17.39
C VAL A 521 3.56 -5.92 -16.63
N TYR A 522 3.49 -5.72 -15.43
CA TYR A 522 4.08 -4.72 -14.56
C TYR A 522 5.52 -5.06 -14.21
N ARG A 523 5.81 -6.32 -14.23
CA ARG A 523 6.91 -6.93 -13.53
C ARG A 523 8.26 -6.65 -14.16
N SER A 524 8.33 -6.61 -15.48
CA SER A 524 9.62 -6.48 -16.16
C SER A 524 9.94 -5.06 -16.63
N LYS A 525 8.94 -4.19 -16.77
CA LYS A 525 9.13 -2.86 -17.38
C LYS A 525 9.44 -1.74 -16.41
N PHE A 526 9.17 -1.91 -15.13
CA PHE A 526 9.47 -0.89 -14.14
C PHE A 526 10.94 -0.53 -14.01
N LEU A 527 11.86 -1.41 -14.41
CA LEU A 527 13.30 -1.13 -14.36
C LEU A 527 14.10 -1.84 -15.47
N LEU A 528 13.45 -2.67 -16.29
CA LEU A 528 14.11 -3.66 -17.13
C LEU A 528 13.53 -3.69 -18.54
N ASP A 529 13.42 -2.55 -19.22
CA ASP A 529 13.09 -2.49 -20.66
C ASP A 529 14.06 -3.30 -21.53
N ARG A 530 15.11 -3.84 -20.91
CA ARG A 530 16.13 -4.71 -21.49
C ARG A 530 16.30 -5.98 -20.68
N ASP A 531 15.20 -6.54 -20.25
CA ASP A 531 15.19 -7.71 -19.35
C ASP A 531 15.91 -8.92 -19.98
N GLU A 532 15.77 -9.11 -21.26
CA GLU A 532 16.48 -10.14 -22.02
C GLU A 532 17.99 -9.88 -22.05
N ALA A 533 18.40 -8.63 -22.31
CA ALA A 533 19.79 -8.21 -22.23
C ALA A 533 20.37 -8.31 -20.83
N ALA A 534 19.59 -7.94 -19.79
CA ALA A 534 20.02 -8.05 -18.40
C ALA A 534 20.19 -9.53 -17.97
N ARG A 535 19.28 -10.41 -18.40
CA ARG A 535 19.39 -11.85 -18.14
C ARG A 535 20.52 -12.49 -18.94
N GLY A 536 20.66 -12.15 -20.21
CA GLY A 536 21.73 -12.63 -21.08
C GLY A 536 23.10 -12.21 -20.55
N SER A 537 23.28 -10.96 -20.17
CA SER A 537 24.55 -10.47 -19.61
C SER A 537 24.85 -11.09 -18.22
N SER A 538 23.83 -11.33 -17.39
CA SER A 538 23.99 -12.05 -16.12
C SER A 538 24.38 -13.51 -16.35
N LEU A 539 23.74 -14.18 -17.30
CA LEU A 539 24.07 -15.56 -17.69
C LEU A 539 25.49 -15.66 -18.26
N ALA A 540 25.90 -14.73 -19.13
CA ALA A 540 27.25 -14.67 -19.67
C ALA A 540 28.29 -14.54 -18.55
N ARG A 541 28.07 -13.67 -17.58
CA ARG A 541 28.95 -13.47 -16.43
C ARG A 541 29.05 -14.71 -15.54
N ILE A 542 27.94 -15.46 -15.38
CA ILE A 542 27.94 -16.73 -14.64
C ILE A 542 28.76 -17.78 -15.40
N PHE A 543 28.61 -17.89 -16.75
CA PHE A 543 29.42 -18.80 -17.55
C PHE A 543 30.91 -18.45 -17.50
N GLU A 544 31.27 -17.17 -17.52
CA GLU A 544 32.63 -16.70 -17.36
C GLU A 544 33.22 -17.16 -16.00
N THR A 545 32.48 -16.96 -14.90
CA THR A 545 32.86 -17.40 -13.56
C THR A 545 33.06 -18.92 -13.46
N LEU A 546 32.29 -19.69 -14.22
CA LEU A 546 32.40 -21.16 -14.31
C LEU A 546 33.48 -21.65 -15.29
N GLY A 547 34.20 -20.75 -15.97
CA GLY A 547 35.22 -21.08 -16.94
C GLY A 547 34.70 -21.49 -18.33
N PHE A 548 33.43 -21.23 -18.61
CA PHE A 548 32.82 -21.52 -19.93
C PHE A 548 32.89 -20.29 -20.87
N GLU A 549 34.11 -19.83 -21.17
CA GLU A 549 34.36 -18.57 -21.91
C GLU A 549 33.60 -18.52 -23.27
N ARG A 550 33.60 -19.60 -24.04
CA ARG A 550 32.88 -19.62 -25.33
C ARG A 550 31.38 -19.42 -25.18
N ARG A 551 30.76 -20.00 -24.15
CA ARG A 551 29.34 -19.78 -23.83
C ARG A 551 29.09 -18.37 -23.34
N ALA A 552 29.97 -17.83 -22.51
CA ALA A 552 29.88 -16.45 -22.06
C ALA A 552 29.86 -15.46 -23.25
N VAL A 553 30.79 -15.59 -24.18
CA VAL A 553 30.84 -14.77 -25.41
C VAL A 553 29.58 -14.92 -26.26
N MET A 554 29.07 -16.16 -26.42
CA MET A 554 27.84 -16.41 -27.21
C MET A 554 26.61 -15.75 -26.56
N GLU A 555 26.47 -15.79 -25.24
CA GLU A 555 25.35 -15.16 -24.53
C GLU A 555 25.48 -13.62 -24.54
N THR A 556 26.68 -13.10 -24.42
CA THR A 556 26.93 -11.64 -24.57
C THR A 556 26.56 -11.14 -25.98
N ALA A 557 26.82 -11.95 -27.02
CA ALA A 557 26.48 -11.58 -28.38
C ALA A 557 24.97 -11.64 -28.70
N LYS A 558 24.18 -12.41 -27.92
CA LYS A 558 22.72 -12.49 -28.05
C LYS A 558 22.01 -11.38 -27.28
N SER A 559 22.60 -10.87 -26.21
CA SER A 559 22.04 -9.82 -25.33
C SER A 559 22.34 -8.40 -25.84
#